data_fd2afefd74dd7c274a31c72774cf27e6
#
_entry.id   fd2afefd74dd7c274a31c72774cf27e6
#
_cell.length_a   1.000
_cell.length_b   1.000
_cell.length_c   1.000
_cell.angle_alpha   90.00
_cell.angle_beta   90.00
_cell.angle_gamma   90.00
#
_symmetry.space_group_name_H-M   'P 1'
#
loop_
_entity.id
_entity.type
_entity.pdbx_description
1 polymer ?
#
loop_
_entity_poly.entity_id
_entity_poly.type
_entity_poly.pdbx_seq_one_letter_code
_entity_poly.pdbx_strand_id
1 'polypeptide(L)'
;LYQLPKWVVERGIDRVLGIQAEWLDDDRLGAMLEGLADHQVEIWSRIMGTAVQDFKVELEWLHADTTSVYFEGVYEDENSQPRHEDGAPLLVQGYNKDGRPQNVQFVLSLVTSKRVPLWYKPWDGNHSDDDVYLADMTALRQMGWMPKNVVLIGDRKLCNRESMLGFCRSAQLFLAAHPWTDTAKGVWERTFQELQDGKRAWTPVDYVSRNQARKPVEERTQYQVCEVTQELRDDDKQETYNLRWVFSWSSGKAAQDARQRQKALEAGEQALQRIARLLGRYDYTTRTVIQNRMDKALNHVKSKSYFQCTLT
;
A
#
# COMPACT_ATOMS: atom_id res chain seq x y z
N LEU A 1 20.58 -6.33 22.59
CA LEU A 1 20.32 -6.46 24.04
C LEU A 1 21.61 -6.34 24.88
N TYR A 2 22.76 -6.66 24.33
CA TYR A 2 24.06 -6.80 24.98
C TYR A 2 24.51 -5.60 25.85
N GLN A 3 24.03 -4.38 25.62
CA GLN A 3 24.39 -3.21 26.43
C GLN A 3 23.20 -2.60 27.18
N LEU A 4 22.11 -3.34 27.31
CA LEU A 4 20.90 -2.84 27.94
C LEU A 4 21.10 -2.44 29.42
N PRO A 5 21.82 -3.20 30.26
CA PRO A 5 22.06 -2.78 31.64
C PRO A 5 22.73 -1.40 31.74
N LYS A 6 23.76 -1.18 30.94
CA LYS A 6 24.45 0.11 30.88
C LYS A 6 23.55 1.24 30.42
N TRP A 7 22.81 1.01 29.36
CA TRP A 7 21.88 2.00 28.80
C TRP A 7 20.76 2.39 29.80
N VAL A 8 20.24 1.42 30.54
CA VAL A 8 19.22 1.63 31.58
C VAL A 8 19.73 2.52 32.72
N VAL A 9 20.95 2.28 33.19
CA VAL A 9 21.60 3.10 34.22
C VAL A 9 21.85 4.52 33.71
N GLU A 10 22.40 4.66 32.50
CA GLU A 10 22.66 5.97 31.88
C GLU A 10 21.40 6.82 31.72
N ARG A 11 20.24 6.18 31.56
CA ARG A 11 18.92 6.84 31.41
C ARG A 11 18.16 6.96 32.73
N GLY A 12 18.67 6.40 33.82
CA GLY A 12 18.03 6.41 35.14
C GLY A 12 16.73 5.57 35.20
N ILE A 13 16.53 4.66 34.24
CA ILE A 13 15.33 3.81 34.15
C ILE A 13 15.30 2.81 35.30
N ASP A 14 16.43 2.29 35.72
CA ASP A 14 16.61 1.45 36.91
C ASP A 14 16.01 2.07 38.17
N ARG A 15 16.20 3.36 38.36
CA ARG A 15 15.65 4.12 39.50
C ARG A 15 14.16 4.33 39.37
N VAL A 16 13.67 4.63 38.18
CA VAL A 16 12.22 4.86 37.92
C VAL A 16 11.44 3.57 38.12
N LEU A 17 11.97 2.44 37.65
CA LEU A 17 11.31 1.14 37.75
C LEU A 17 11.63 0.37 39.04
N GLY A 18 12.62 0.83 39.84
CA GLY A 18 13.05 0.14 41.05
C GLY A 18 13.68 -1.23 40.80
N ILE A 19 14.34 -1.40 39.64
CA ILE A 19 14.97 -2.66 39.23
C ILE A 19 16.49 -2.55 39.28
N GLN A 20 17.18 -3.69 39.47
CA GLN A 20 18.63 -3.76 39.36
C GLN A 20 18.99 -3.92 37.88
N ALA A 21 19.89 -3.09 37.39
CA ALA A 21 20.26 -3.08 35.97
C ALA A 21 20.87 -4.42 35.53
N GLU A 22 21.55 -5.12 36.43
CA GLU A 22 22.15 -6.43 36.24
C GLU A 22 21.12 -7.54 35.98
N TRP A 23 19.84 -7.29 36.29
CA TRP A 23 18.75 -8.21 35.92
C TRP A 23 18.41 -8.19 34.44
N LEU A 24 18.90 -7.22 33.72
CA LEU A 24 18.63 -7.02 32.30
C LEU A 24 19.80 -7.55 31.44
N ASP A 25 20.48 -8.61 31.90
CA ASP A 25 21.44 -9.34 31.07
C ASP A 25 20.73 -10.03 29.88
N ASP A 26 21.49 -10.38 28.86
CA ASP A 26 20.99 -10.95 27.62
C ASP A 26 20.37 -12.33 27.79
N ASP A 27 20.89 -13.19 28.68
CA ASP A 27 20.37 -14.52 28.96
C ASP A 27 18.97 -14.43 29.61
N ARG A 28 18.84 -13.58 30.63
CA ARG A 28 17.54 -13.39 31.30
C ARG A 28 16.52 -12.74 30.40
N LEU A 29 16.93 -11.78 29.58
CA LEU A 29 16.06 -11.16 28.61
C LEU A 29 15.62 -12.15 27.54
N GLY A 30 16.52 -13.04 27.10
CA GLY A 30 16.19 -14.15 26.21
C GLY A 30 15.10 -15.04 26.81
N ALA A 31 15.34 -15.55 28.03
CA ALA A 31 14.36 -16.37 28.73
C ALA A 31 13.01 -15.67 28.99
N MET A 32 13.03 -14.36 29.28
CA MET A 32 11.79 -13.59 29.40
C MET A 32 11.05 -13.47 28.08
N LEU A 33 11.75 -13.22 26.96
CA LEU A 33 11.16 -13.12 25.63
C LEU A 33 10.55 -14.47 25.20
N GLU A 34 11.23 -15.59 25.47
CA GLU A 34 10.69 -16.93 25.25
C GLU A 34 9.40 -17.14 26.03
N GLY A 35 9.39 -16.81 27.33
CA GLY A 35 8.18 -16.94 28.17
C GLY A 35 7.05 -15.98 27.77
N LEU A 36 7.36 -14.86 27.10
CA LEU A 36 6.34 -13.95 26.59
C LEU A 36 5.82 -14.37 25.21
N ALA A 37 6.61 -15.09 24.41
CA ALA A 37 6.26 -15.45 23.03
C ALA A 37 4.96 -16.26 22.97
N ASP A 38 4.77 -17.23 23.85
CA ASP A 38 3.58 -18.08 23.91
C ASP A 38 2.30 -17.30 24.25
N HIS A 39 2.44 -16.15 24.93
CA HIS A 39 1.34 -15.33 25.41
C HIS A 39 1.25 -13.97 24.74
N GLN A 40 2.03 -13.71 23.68
CA GLN A 40 2.15 -12.39 23.07
C GLN A 40 0.82 -11.78 22.64
N VAL A 41 -0.08 -12.56 22.05
CA VAL A 41 -1.39 -12.11 21.58
C VAL A 41 -2.29 -11.69 22.75
N GLU A 42 -2.30 -12.49 23.82
CA GLU A 42 -3.11 -12.20 25.03
C GLU A 42 -2.60 -10.95 25.73
N ILE A 43 -1.28 -10.85 25.93
CA ILE A 43 -0.64 -9.72 26.59
C ILE A 43 -0.89 -8.45 25.76
N TRP A 44 -0.67 -8.51 24.44
CA TRP A 44 -0.91 -7.39 23.55
C TRP A 44 -2.37 -6.94 23.56
N SER A 45 -3.31 -7.90 23.50
CA SER A 45 -4.75 -7.62 23.56
C SER A 45 -5.14 -6.88 24.84
N ARG A 46 -4.60 -7.30 25.99
CA ARG A 46 -4.85 -6.64 27.29
C ARG A 46 -4.28 -5.23 27.33
N ILE A 47 -3.03 -5.06 26.89
CA ILE A 47 -2.37 -3.74 26.86
C ILE A 47 -3.16 -2.80 25.96
N MET A 48 -3.51 -3.22 24.75
CA MET A 48 -4.23 -2.40 23.79
C MET A 48 -5.67 -2.13 24.22
N GLY A 49 -6.37 -3.12 24.76
CA GLY A 49 -7.71 -2.94 25.31
C GLY A 49 -7.74 -1.88 26.41
N THR A 50 -6.80 -1.91 27.35
CA THR A 50 -6.62 -0.91 28.39
C THR A 50 -6.27 0.45 27.78
N ALA A 51 -5.30 0.50 26.87
CA ALA A 51 -4.89 1.75 26.24
C ALA A 51 -6.03 2.42 25.45
N VAL A 52 -6.83 1.64 24.73
CA VAL A 52 -8.00 2.14 24.00
C VAL A 52 -9.03 2.76 24.96
N GLN A 53 -9.27 2.14 26.12
CA GLN A 53 -10.21 2.63 27.11
C GLN A 53 -9.69 3.87 27.83
N ASP A 54 -8.46 3.83 28.33
CA ASP A 54 -7.88 4.89 29.16
C ASP A 54 -7.57 6.15 28.35
N PHE A 55 -7.04 5.99 27.15
CA PHE A 55 -6.70 7.12 26.27
C PHE A 55 -7.80 7.47 25.26
N LYS A 56 -8.95 6.78 25.32
CA LYS A 56 -10.12 7.02 24.44
C LYS A 56 -9.71 7.03 22.96
N VAL A 57 -8.94 6.02 22.55
CA VAL A 57 -8.49 5.89 21.18
C VAL A 57 -9.70 5.69 20.27
N GLU A 58 -9.87 6.58 19.30
CA GLU A 58 -10.94 6.47 18.31
C GLU A 58 -10.66 5.29 17.37
N LEU A 59 -11.65 4.40 17.21
CA LEU A 59 -11.54 3.18 16.42
C LEU A 59 -12.37 3.20 15.13
N GLU A 60 -12.90 4.34 14.74
CA GLU A 60 -13.74 4.47 13.53
C GLU A 60 -12.97 4.09 12.25
N TRP A 61 -11.70 4.50 12.20
CA TRP A 61 -10.82 4.33 11.04
C TRP A 61 -9.54 3.61 11.44
N LEU A 62 -9.33 2.44 10.85
CA LEU A 62 -8.11 1.66 11.04
C LEU A 62 -7.27 1.72 9.78
N HIS A 63 -5.99 1.95 9.92
CA HIS A 63 -5.03 1.91 8.82
C HIS A 63 -4.21 0.63 8.91
N ALA A 64 -4.21 -0.15 7.85
CA ALA A 64 -3.41 -1.36 7.73
C ALA A 64 -2.38 -1.23 6.61
N ASP A 65 -1.17 -1.66 6.89
CA ASP A 65 -0.06 -1.69 5.94
C ASP A 65 0.92 -2.79 6.30
N THR A 66 1.75 -3.19 5.35
CA THR A 66 2.83 -4.16 5.52
C THR A 66 4.18 -3.49 5.28
N THR A 67 5.16 -3.90 6.06
CA THR A 67 6.56 -3.51 5.87
C THR A 67 7.47 -4.72 5.96
N SER A 68 8.64 -4.66 5.32
CA SER A 68 9.65 -5.71 5.44
C SER A 68 10.73 -5.28 6.41
N VAL A 69 11.14 -6.20 7.29
CA VAL A 69 12.27 -6.03 8.20
C VAL A 69 13.40 -6.90 7.69
N TYR A 70 14.53 -6.29 7.36
CA TYR A 70 15.67 -6.95 6.72
C TYR A 70 16.75 -7.31 7.73
N PHE A 71 17.41 -8.43 7.45
CA PHE A 71 18.55 -8.90 8.23
C PHE A 71 19.74 -9.14 7.30
N GLU A 72 20.93 -8.80 7.82
CA GLU A 72 22.20 -9.09 7.20
C GLU A 72 22.84 -10.26 7.96
N GLY A 73 23.28 -11.28 7.25
CA GLY A 73 23.91 -12.45 7.86
C GLY A 73 23.41 -13.77 7.24
N VAL A 74 23.89 -14.87 7.80
CA VAL A 74 23.48 -16.23 7.41
C VAL A 74 22.44 -16.71 8.42
N TYR A 75 21.23 -16.95 7.93
CA TYR A 75 20.08 -17.43 8.72
C TYR A 75 19.63 -18.80 8.21
N GLU A 76 20.60 -19.67 7.94
CA GLU A 76 20.40 -21.04 7.47
C GLU A 76 20.86 -22.04 8.55
N ASP A 77 20.26 -23.20 8.51
CA ASP A 77 20.68 -24.35 9.32
C ASP A 77 21.91 -25.06 8.71
N GLU A 78 22.33 -26.17 9.31
CA GLU A 78 23.48 -26.99 8.86
C GLU A 78 23.28 -27.57 7.44
N ASN A 79 22.04 -27.62 6.93
CA ASN A 79 21.68 -28.14 5.62
C ASN A 79 21.42 -27.02 4.60
N SER A 80 21.79 -25.78 4.89
CA SER A 80 21.52 -24.57 4.08
C SER A 80 20.02 -24.35 3.85
N GLN A 81 19.19 -24.71 4.83
CA GLN A 81 17.77 -24.39 4.84
C GLN A 81 17.49 -23.24 5.78
N PRO A 82 16.46 -22.40 5.51
CA PRO A 82 16.04 -21.35 6.43
C PRO A 82 15.79 -21.94 7.82
N ARG A 83 16.34 -21.32 8.86
CA ARG A 83 16.07 -21.74 10.25
C ARG A 83 14.59 -21.57 10.53
N HIS A 84 13.97 -22.65 10.99
CA HIS A 84 12.58 -22.65 11.41
C HIS A 84 12.52 -22.87 12.92
N GLU A 85 11.90 -21.93 13.63
CA GLU A 85 11.56 -22.06 15.03
C GLU A 85 10.04 -21.99 15.16
N ASP A 86 9.45 -22.84 15.97
CA ASP A 86 8.00 -22.92 16.14
C ASP A 86 7.42 -21.56 16.55
N GLY A 87 6.44 -21.08 15.76
CA GLY A 87 5.79 -19.80 15.98
C GLY A 87 6.54 -18.54 15.48
N ALA A 88 7.79 -18.69 15.01
CA ALA A 88 8.55 -17.60 14.42
C ALA A 88 8.38 -17.56 12.90
N PRO A 89 8.40 -16.36 12.27
CA PRO A 89 8.37 -16.23 10.81
C PRO A 89 9.69 -16.73 10.20
N LEU A 90 9.61 -17.36 9.04
CA LEU A 90 10.78 -17.75 8.28
C LEU A 90 11.52 -16.51 7.76
N LEU A 91 12.82 -16.43 8.06
CA LEU A 91 13.71 -15.42 7.51
C LEU A 91 14.22 -15.89 6.14
N VAL A 92 13.56 -15.46 5.09
CA VAL A 92 13.87 -15.84 3.71
C VAL A 92 13.93 -14.62 2.81
N GLN A 93 14.50 -14.80 1.63
CA GLN A 93 14.47 -13.76 0.60
C GLN A 93 13.04 -13.57 0.11
N GLY A 94 12.63 -12.32 -0.07
CA GLY A 94 11.30 -11.95 -0.54
C GLY A 94 11.37 -10.75 -1.50
N TYR A 95 10.20 -10.20 -1.85
CA TYR A 95 10.15 -8.99 -2.65
C TYR A 95 10.75 -7.81 -1.88
N ASN A 96 11.90 -7.36 -2.36
CA ASN A 96 12.69 -6.32 -1.70
C ASN A 96 12.45 -4.97 -2.37
N LYS A 97 11.73 -4.07 -1.69
CA LYS A 97 11.42 -2.71 -2.17
C LYS A 97 12.66 -1.79 -2.19
N ASP A 98 13.69 -2.13 -1.38
CA ASP A 98 14.89 -1.27 -1.19
C ASP A 98 16.07 -1.69 -2.05
N GLY A 99 15.88 -2.64 -2.98
CA GLY A 99 16.92 -3.08 -3.91
C GLY A 99 18.06 -3.90 -3.28
N ARG A 100 17.79 -4.62 -2.18
CA ARG A 100 18.73 -5.50 -1.47
C ARG A 100 18.31 -6.97 -1.58
N PRO A 101 18.33 -7.58 -2.77
CA PRO A 101 17.78 -8.93 -3.00
C PRO A 101 18.54 -10.03 -2.25
N GLN A 102 19.75 -9.77 -1.76
CA GLN A 102 20.56 -10.72 -0.99
C GLN A 102 20.16 -10.82 0.48
N ASN A 103 19.43 -9.86 1.02
CA ASN A 103 19.04 -9.86 2.42
C ASN A 103 17.85 -10.78 2.64
N VAL A 104 17.86 -11.51 3.74
CA VAL A 104 16.67 -12.19 4.24
C VAL A 104 15.79 -11.19 5.00
N GLN A 105 14.50 -11.49 5.08
CA GLN A 105 13.52 -10.61 5.69
C GLN A 105 12.41 -11.41 6.35
N PHE A 106 11.62 -10.75 7.19
CA PHE A 106 10.24 -11.12 7.45
C PHE A 106 9.32 -9.94 7.07
N VAL A 107 8.07 -10.24 6.80
CA VAL A 107 7.05 -9.21 6.56
C VAL A 107 6.33 -8.95 7.88
N LEU A 108 6.16 -7.68 8.23
CA LEU A 108 5.41 -7.25 9.40
C LEU A 108 4.14 -6.55 8.94
N SER A 109 2.98 -7.08 9.30
CA SER A 109 1.73 -6.34 9.18
C SER A 109 1.48 -5.49 10.42
N LEU A 110 0.89 -4.33 10.22
CA LEU A 110 0.56 -3.39 11.27
C LEU A 110 -0.81 -2.78 11.03
N VAL A 111 -1.66 -2.81 12.05
CA VAL A 111 -2.93 -2.09 12.05
C VAL A 111 -2.89 -1.00 13.11
N THR A 112 -3.21 0.23 12.71
CA THR A 112 -3.11 1.41 13.57
C THR A 112 -4.41 2.22 13.55
N SER A 113 -4.69 2.94 14.62
CA SER A 113 -5.64 4.05 14.63
C SER A 113 -4.97 5.29 15.19
N LYS A 114 -5.06 6.43 14.47
CA LYS A 114 -4.45 7.72 14.87
C LYS A 114 -3.00 7.60 15.37
N ARG A 115 -2.19 6.75 14.74
CA ARG A 115 -0.78 6.46 15.08
C ARG A 115 -0.58 5.58 16.32
N VAL A 116 -1.65 5.04 16.90
CA VAL A 116 -1.56 4.02 17.95
C VAL A 116 -1.55 2.65 17.28
N PRO A 117 -0.51 1.83 17.43
CA PRO A 117 -0.50 0.47 16.91
C PRO A 117 -1.47 -0.39 17.71
N LEU A 118 -2.48 -0.94 17.06
CA LEU A 118 -3.51 -1.78 17.68
C LEU A 118 -3.21 -3.26 17.52
N TRP A 119 -2.58 -3.63 16.40
CA TRP A 119 -2.25 -4.99 16.05
C TRP A 119 -0.96 -5.04 15.23
N TYR A 120 -0.19 -6.08 15.41
CA TYR A 120 0.93 -6.44 14.54
C TYR A 120 1.00 -7.95 14.40
N LYS A 121 1.51 -8.40 13.26
CA LYS A 121 1.80 -9.81 13.03
C LYS A 121 3.02 -9.95 12.13
N PRO A 122 4.03 -10.74 12.55
CA PRO A 122 5.11 -11.14 11.67
C PRO A 122 4.65 -12.28 10.75
N TRP A 123 5.10 -12.27 9.52
CA TRP A 123 4.85 -13.25 8.48
C TRP A 123 6.16 -13.67 7.83
N ASP A 124 6.19 -14.81 7.18
CA ASP A 124 7.37 -15.28 6.47
C ASP A 124 7.87 -14.25 5.46
N GLY A 125 9.18 -14.21 5.21
CA GLY A 125 9.78 -13.16 4.38
C GLY A 125 9.34 -13.16 2.92
N ASN A 126 8.81 -14.25 2.42
CA ASN A 126 8.24 -14.41 1.08
C ASN A 126 6.70 -14.42 1.06
N HIS A 127 6.06 -14.13 2.20
CA HIS A 127 4.60 -14.12 2.29
C HIS A 127 3.98 -13.06 1.36
N SER A 128 2.87 -13.43 0.71
CA SER A 128 2.11 -12.48 -0.11
C SER A 128 1.27 -11.57 0.79
N ASP A 129 1.16 -10.29 0.42
CA ASP A 129 0.30 -9.36 1.17
C ASP A 129 -1.21 -9.57 0.89
N ASP A 130 -1.57 -10.51 0.03
CA ASP A 130 -2.94 -10.63 -0.50
C ASP A 130 -3.98 -11.05 0.54
N ASP A 131 -3.59 -11.87 1.53
CA ASP A 131 -4.45 -12.38 2.60
C ASP A 131 -4.22 -11.72 3.98
N VAL A 132 -3.16 -10.94 4.10
CA VAL A 132 -2.73 -10.31 5.37
C VAL A 132 -3.84 -9.47 5.99
N TYR A 133 -4.47 -8.62 5.22
CA TYR A 133 -5.49 -7.68 5.73
C TYR A 133 -6.71 -8.38 6.31
N LEU A 134 -7.16 -9.48 5.69
CA LEU A 134 -8.28 -10.27 6.16
C LEU A 134 -7.93 -11.02 7.44
N ALA A 135 -6.73 -11.59 7.51
CA ALA A 135 -6.23 -12.29 8.69
C ALA A 135 -6.07 -11.34 9.88
N ASP A 136 -5.50 -10.15 9.68
CA ASP A 136 -5.32 -9.14 10.71
C ASP A 136 -6.67 -8.68 11.28
N MET A 137 -7.65 -8.41 10.44
CA MET A 137 -8.99 -8.02 10.89
C MET A 137 -9.71 -9.15 11.63
N THR A 138 -9.50 -10.39 11.20
CA THR A 138 -10.05 -11.56 11.90
C THR A 138 -9.46 -11.67 13.30
N ALA A 139 -8.14 -11.55 13.45
CA ALA A 139 -7.47 -11.57 14.74
C ALA A 139 -7.93 -10.42 15.66
N LEU A 140 -7.99 -9.20 15.13
CA LEU A 140 -8.48 -8.03 15.89
C LEU A 140 -9.90 -8.22 16.42
N ARG A 141 -10.79 -8.81 15.62
CA ARG A 141 -12.17 -9.07 16.07
C ARG A 141 -12.24 -10.14 17.17
N GLN A 142 -11.35 -11.11 17.16
CA GLN A 142 -11.26 -12.14 18.21
C GLN A 142 -10.84 -11.57 19.57
N MET A 143 -10.18 -10.42 19.61
CA MET A 143 -9.80 -9.74 20.86
C MET A 143 -10.99 -9.21 21.67
N GLY A 144 -12.18 -9.11 21.08
CA GLY A 144 -13.43 -8.80 21.75
C GLY A 144 -13.68 -7.33 22.11
N TRP A 145 -12.69 -6.43 21.97
CA TRP A 145 -12.85 -4.99 22.25
C TRP A 145 -13.03 -4.12 20.99
N MET A 146 -12.93 -4.73 19.80
CA MET A 146 -13.08 -4.01 18.55
C MET A 146 -14.55 -3.72 18.21
N PRO A 147 -14.93 -2.47 17.91
CA PRO A 147 -16.30 -2.14 17.49
C PRO A 147 -16.68 -2.82 16.18
N LYS A 148 -17.99 -3.08 15.99
CA LYS A 148 -18.48 -3.70 14.75
C LYS A 148 -18.33 -2.82 13.51
N ASN A 149 -18.54 -1.50 13.68
CA ASN A 149 -18.60 -0.53 12.58
C ASN A 149 -17.28 0.23 12.39
N VAL A 150 -16.17 -0.51 12.23
CA VAL A 150 -14.88 0.07 11.89
C VAL A 150 -14.63 -0.03 10.39
N VAL A 151 -13.98 0.98 9.82
CA VAL A 151 -13.55 0.99 8.42
C VAL A 151 -12.06 0.68 8.37
N LEU A 152 -11.70 -0.41 7.72
CA LEU A 152 -10.31 -0.74 7.42
C LEU A 152 -9.84 0.05 6.20
N ILE A 153 -8.75 0.80 6.34
CA ILE A 153 -8.11 1.53 5.24
C ILE A 153 -6.80 0.82 4.92
N GLY A 154 -6.64 0.41 3.68
CA GLY A 154 -5.43 -0.23 3.18
C GLY A 154 -4.99 0.30 1.83
N ASP A 155 -3.86 -0.20 1.37
CA ASP A 155 -3.36 0.11 0.04
C ASP A 155 -4.12 -0.69 -1.05
N ARG A 156 -3.63 -0.60 -2.31
CA ARG A 156 -4.26 -1.27 -3.46
C ARG A 156 -4.28 -2.81 -3.36
N LYS A 157 -3.41 -3.41 -2.55
CA LYS A 157 -3.33 -4.87 -2.39
C LYS A 157 -4.53 -5.43 -1.63
N LEU A 158 -5.16 -4.60 -0.78
CA LEU A 158 -6.42 -4.95 -0.14
C LEU A 158 -7.53 -5.23 -1.17
N CYS A 159 -7.49 -4.61 -2.35
CA CYS A 159 -8.50 -4.77 -3.41
C CYS A 159 -8.26 -5.99 -4.31
N ASN A 160 -7.74 -7.09 -3.80
CA ASN A 160 -7.82 -8.38 -4.48
C ASN A 160 -9.19 -9.04 -4.25
N ARG A 161 -9.61 -9.91 -5.18
CA ARG A 161 -10.95 -10.52 -5.15
C ARG A 161 -11.23 -11.29 -3.85
N GLU A 162 -10.26 -12.04 -3.38
CA GLU A 162 -10.39 -12.91 -2.21
C GLU A 162 -10.58 -12.11 -0.93
N SER A 163 -9.75 -11.09 -0.70
CA SER A 163 -9.89 -10.18 0.43
C SER A 163 -11.22 -9.43 0.40
N MET A 164 -11.61 -8.89 -0.75
CA MET A 164 -12.90 -8.19 -0.88
C MET A 164 -14.09 -9.11 -0.56
N LEU A 165 -14.09 -10.35 -1.05
CA LEU A 165 -15.14 -11.32 -0.71
C LEU A 165 -15.12 -11.67 0.77
N GLY A 166 -13.95 -11.88 1.38
CA GLY A 166 -13.80 -12.14 2.81
C GLY A 166 -14.37 -11.01 3.67
N PHE A 167 -14.11 -9.75 3.30
CA PHE A 167 -14.68 -8.59 3.99
C PHE A 167 -16.19 -8.49 3.80
N CYS A 168 -16.71 -8.75 2.60
CA CYS A 168 -18.15 -8.77 2.37
C CYS A 168 -18.83 -9.87 3.20
N ARG A 169 -18.31 -11.09 3.19
CA ARG A 169 -18.83 -12.23 3.97
C ARG A 169 -18.83 -11.95 5.49
N SER A 170 -17.85 -11.21 5.98
CA SER A 170 -17.75 -10.82 7.40
C SER A 170 -18.42 -9.49 7.75
N ALA A 171 -19.08 -8.85 6.79
CA ALA A 171 -19.65 -7.50 6.91
C ALA A 171 -18.62 -6.46 7.42
N GLN A 172 -17.34 -6.62 7.05
CA GLN A 172 -16.28 -5.69 7.36
C GLN A 172 -16.27 -4.53 6.37
N LEU A 173 -16.40 -3.31 6.86
CA LEU A 173 -16.24 -2.12 6.04
C LEU A 173 -14.78 -1.89 5.69
N PHE A 174 -14.48 -1.56 4.43
CA PHE A 174 -13.13 -1.29 3.97
C PHE A 174 -13.08 -0.15 2.96
N LEU A 175 -11.94 0.51 2.88
CA LEU A 175 -11.61 1.56 1.91
C LEU A 175 -10.19 1.34 1.40
N ALA A 176 -10.03 1.19 0.09
CA ALA A 176 -8.71 1.06 -0.50
C ALA A 176 -8.66 1.62 -1.92
N ALA A 177 -7.45 1.95 -2.39
CA ALA A 177 -7.24 2.34 -3.77
C ALA A 177 -7.33 1.11 -4.67
N HIS A 178 -8.32 1.07 -5.59
CA HIS A 178 -8.44 -0.05 -6.52
C HIS A 178 -7.32 0.00 -7.58
N PRO A 179 -6.65 -1.14 -7.89
CA PRO A 179 -5.70 -1.21 -8.98
C PRO A 179 -6.36 -0.86 -10.32
N TRP A 180 -5.60 -0.22 -11.22
CA TRP A 180 -6.09 0.15 -12.55
C TRP A 180 -6.08 -1.06 -13.51
N THR A 181 -6.97 -2.03 -13.25
CA THR A 181 -7.18 -3.25 -14.03
C THR A 181 -8.06 -2.99 -15.25
N ASP A 182 -8.17 -3.96 -16.17
CA ASP A 182 -9.07 -3.84 -17.32
C ASP A 182 -10.54 -3.75 -16.87
N THR A 183 -10.91 -4.42 -15.79
CA THR A 183 -12.24 -4.24 -15.16
C THR A 183 -12.45 -2.81 -14.71
N ALA A 184 -11.48 -2.23 -14.01
CA ALA A 184 -11.55 -0.83 -13.55
C ALA A 184 -11.64 0.15 -14.71
N LYS A 185 -10.88 -0.07 -15.78
CA LYS A 185 -10.97 0.72 -17.01
C LYS A 185 -12.35 0.65 -17.63
N GLY A 186 -12.91 -0.55 -17.78
CA GLY A 186 -14.26 -0.73 -18.35
C GLY A 186 -15.36 -0.08 -17.51
N VAL A 187 -15.25 -0.12 -16.17
CA VAL A 187 -16.17 0.63 -15.29
C VAL A 187 -15.99 2.13 -15.49
N TRP A 188 -14.76 2.61 -15.55
CA TRP A 188 -14.46 4.03 -15.77
C TRP A 188 -14.97 4.53 -17.13
N GLU A 189 -14.75 3.78 -18.22
CA GLU A 189 -15.17 4.16 -19.56
C GLU A 189 -16.70 4.33 -19.64
N ARG A 190 -17.46 3.39 -19.07
CA ARG A 190 -18.92 3.53 -18.96
C ARG A 190 -19.34 4.73 -18.11
N THR A 191 -18.70 4.90 -16.95
CA THR A 191 -18.98 6.04 -16.06
C THR A 191 -18.68 7.37 -16.73
N PHE A 192 -17.56 7.45 -17.46
CA PHE A 192 -17.17 8.63 -18.19
C PHE A 192 -18.12 8.97 -19.31
N GLN A 193 -18.62 7.95 -20.04
CA GLN A 193 -19.67 8.16 -21.04
C GLN A 193 -20.97 8.69 -20.41
N GLU A 194 -21.39 8.14 -19.28
CA GLU A 194 -22.56 8.63 -18.52
C GLU A 194 -22.40 10.08 -18.05
N LEU A 195 -21.17 10.47 -17.66
CA LEU A 195 -20.86 11.86 -17.32
C LEU A 195 -20.94 12.78 -18.53
N GLN A 196 -20.44 12.35 -19.71
CA GLN A 196 -20.54 13.10 -20.96
C GLN A 196 -21.98 13.26 -21.43
N ASP A 197 -22.79 12.22 -21.30
CA ASP A 197 -24.21 12.20 -21.67
C ASP A 197 -25.11 12.99 -20.69
N GLY A 198 -24.54 13.52 -19.60
CA GLY A 198 -25.30 14.20 -18.55
C GLY A 198 -26.19 13.27 -17.68
N LYS A 199 -26.03 11.94 -17.82
CA LYS A 199 -26.75 10.94 -17.02
C LYS A 199 -26.21 10.84 -15.60
N ARG A 200 -25.00 11.34 -15.38
CA ARG A 200 -24.29 11.36 -14.11
C ARG A 200 -23.58 12.71 -13.95
N ALA A 201 -23.28 13.09 -12.72
CA ALA A 201 -22.59 14.36 -12.44
C ALA A 201 -21.44 14.14 -11.44
N TRP A 202 -20.46 15.03 -11.53
CA TRP A 202 -19.44 15.17 -10.49
C TRP A 202 -20.04 15.87 -9.27
N THR A 203 -19.76 15.32 -8.09
CA THR A 203 -20.13 15.93 -6.80
C THR A 203 -18.90 16.63 -6.22
N PRO A 204 -18.95 17.95 -5.98
CA PRO A 204 -17.86 18.66 -5.32
C PRO A 204 -17.63 18.13 -3.90
N VAL A 205 -16.36 18.08 -3.49
CA VAL A 205 -15.97 17.68 -2.13
C VAL A 205 -15.31 18.87 -1.45
N ASP A 206 -15.86 19.29 -0.32
CA ASP A 206 -15.28 20.34 0.51
C ASP A 206 -14.16 19.75 1.39
N TYR A 207 -12.97 19.66 0.79
CA TYR A 207 -11.76 19.18 1.46
C TYR A 207 -10.61 20.13 1.22
N VAL A 208 -9.98 20.59 2.29
CA VAL A 208 -8.78 21.43 2.23
C VAL A 208 -7.69 20.82 3.10
N SER A 209 -6.62 20.34 2.48
CA SER A 209 -5.47 19.82 3.22
C SER A 209 -4.75 20.95 4.00
N ARG A 210 -3.99 20.61 5.05
CA ARG A 210 -3.23 21.60 5.85
C ARG A 210 -2.33 22.50 5.02
N ASN A 211 -1.72 21.94 3.96
CA ASN A 211 -0.84 22.71 3.06
C ASN A 211 -1.65 23.63 2.14
N GLN A 212 -2.83 23.22 1.71
CA GLN A 212 -3.71 24.02 0.86
C GLN A 212 -4.42 25.13 1.67
N ALA A 213 -4.67 24.90 2.96
CA ALA A 213 -5.29 25.91 3.82
C ALA A 213 -4.46 27.22 3.96
N ARG A 214 -3.14 27.13 3.70
CA ARG A 214 -2.23 28.29 3.71
C ARG A 214 -2.23 29.10 2.42
N LYS A 215 -2.91 28.61 1.37
CA LYS A 215 -3.00 29.29 0.07
C LYS A 215 -4.28 30.11 -0.02
N PRO A 216 -4.30 31.16 -0.86
CA PRO A 216 -5.53 31.83 -1.26
C PRO A 216 -6.58 30.83 -1.75
N VAL A 217 -7.85 31.14 -1.55
CA VAL A 217 -8.95 30.20 -1.86
C VAL A 217 -8.95 29.80 -3.33
N GLU A 218 -8.69 30.76 -4.22
CA GLU A 218 -8.62 30.59 -5.68
C GLU A 218 -7.46 29.69 -6.17
N GLU A 219 -6.42 29.54 -5.35
CA GLU A 219 -5.25 28.68 -5.65
C GLU A 219 -5.37 27.28 -5.03
N ARG A 220 -6.42 27.02 -4.28
CA ARG A 220 -6.63 25.71 -3.62
C ARG A 220 -7.03 24.66 -4.62
N THR A 221 -6.52 23.46 -4.40
CA THR A 221 -6.95 22.30 -5.18
C THR A 221 -8.40 21.98 -4.90
N GLN A 222 -9.21 21.95 -5.95
CA GLN A 222 -10.60 21.51 -5.91
C GLN A 222 -10.68 19.99 -6.10
N TYR A 223 -11.62 19.36 -5.41
CA TYR A 223 -11.86 17.93 -5.49
C TYR A 223 -13.32 17.66 -5.88
N GLN A 224 -13.51 16.63 -6.68
CA GLN A 224 -14.83 16.15 -7.07
C GLN A 224 -14.81 14.62 -7.06
N VAL A 225 -15.95 14.00 -6.80
CA VAL A 225 -16.13 12.55 -6.82
C VAL A 225 -17.30 12.17 -7.69
N CYS A 226 -17.20 10.98 -8.27
CA CYS A 226 -18.30 10.32 -8.96
C CYS A 226 -18.41 8.90 -8.43
N GLU A 227 -19.58 8.52 -7.95
CA GLU A 227 -19.82 7.23 -7.33
C GLU A 227 -20.59 6.30 -8.26
N VAL A 228 -20.19 5.04 -8.26
CA VAL A 228 -20.89 3.98 -8.98
C VAL A 228 -20.97 2.73 -8.11
N THR A 229 -22.03 1.97 -8.25
CA THR A 229 -22.17 0.65 -7.64
C THR A 229 -21.62 -0.39 -8.61
N GLN A 230 -20.74 -1.25 -8.09
CA GLN A 230 -20.20 -2.39 -8.84
C GLN A 230 -20.54 -3.67 -8.09
N GLU A 231 -21.10 -4.62 -8.79
CA GLU A 231 -21.39 -5.94 -8.23
C GLU A 231 -20.13 -6.78 -8.11
N LEU A 232 -20.00 -7.46 -6.97
CA LEU A 232 -19.00 -8.49 -6.72
C LEU A 232 -19.73 -9.80 -6.43
N ARG A 233 -19.66 -10.73 -7.38
CA ARG A 233 -20.32 -12.04 -7.25
C ARG A 233 -19.41 -13.00 -6.46
N ASP A 234 -20.01 -13.66 -5.50
CA ASP A 234 -19.45 -14.76 -4.73
C ASP A 234 -20.01 -16.09 -5.27
N ASP A 235 -19.22 -16.76 -6.08
CA ASP A 235 -19.67 -18.01 -6.71
C ASP A 235 -19.75 -19.17 -5.70
N ASP A 236 -18.97 -19.14 -4.62
CA ASP A 236 -18.98 -20.16 -3.57
C ASP A 236 -20.25 -20.08 -2.71
N LYS A 237 -20.72 -18.87 -2.42
CA LYS A 237 -21.91 -18.62 -1.61
C LYS A 237 -23.17 -18.38 -2.45
N GLN A 238 -23.03 -18.28 -3.76
CA GLN A 238 -24.11 -17.87 -4.68
C GLN A 238 -24.75 -16.53 -4.26
N GLU A 239 -23.95 -15.63 -3.73
CA GLU A 239 -24.35 -14.29 -3.28
C GLU A 239 -23.74 -13.22 -4.18
N THR A 240 -24.34 -12.03 -4.18
CA THR A 240 -23.82 -10.86 -4.89
C THR A 240 -23.77 -9.69 -3.92
N TYR A 241 -22.60 -9.10 -3.79
CA TYR A 241 -22.35 -7.93 -2.96
C TYR A 241 -22.24 -6.67 -3.81
N ASN A 242 -22.77 -5.58 -3.31
CA ASN A 242 -22.69 -4.27 -3.95
C ASN A 242 -21.54 -3.47 -3.35
N LEU A 243 -20.51 -3.21 -4.14
CA LEU A 243 -19.39 -2.37 -3.77
C LEU A 243 -19.60 -0.95 -4.27
N ARG A 244 -19.35 0.01 -3.42
CA ARG A 244 -19.35 1.43 -3.78
C ARG A 244 -17.97 1.80 -4.32
N TRP A 245 -17.89 2.13 -5.61
CA TRP A 245 -16.68 2.63 -6.24
C TRP A 245 -16.75 4.14 -6.34
N VAL A 246 -15.64 4.80 -6.01
CA VAL A 246 -15.54 6.25 -6.02
C VAL A 246 -14.41 6.67 -6.93
N PHE A 247 -14.75 7.29 -8.06
CA PHE A 247 -13.77 7.97 -8.91
C PHE A 247 -13.55 9.38 -8.37
N SER A 248 -12.29 9.72 -8.13
CA SER A 248 -11.92 11.05 -7.64
C SER A 248 -11.19 11.85 -8.70
N TRP A 249 -11.55 13.11 -8.83
CA TRP A 249 -10.86 14.09 -9.67
C TRP A 249 -10.32 15.21 -8.79
N SER A 250 -9.14 15.75 -9.14
CA SER A 250 -8.64 16.95 -8.51
C SER A 250 -8.02 17.90 -9.54
N SER A 251 -8.25 19.21 -9.37
CA SER A 251 -7.71 20.24 -10.24
C SER A 251 -6.17 20.25 -10.26
N GLY A 252 -5.54 19.96 -9.10
CA GLY A 252 -4.08 19.89 -8.99
C GLY A 252 -3.49 18.74 -9.81
N LYS A 253 -4.08 17.54 -9.72
CA LYS A 253 -3.65 16.39 -10.52
C LYS A 253 -3.90 16.60 -12.01
N ALA A 254 -5.07 17.12 -12.38
CA ALA A 254 -5.42 17.45 -13.76
C ALA A 254 -4.41 18.43 -14.37
N ALA A 255 -4.04 19.49 -13.66
CA ALA A 255 -3.03 20.45 -14.11
C ALA A 255 -1.62 19.81 -14.21
N GLN A 256 -1.26 18.92 -13.30
CA GLN A 256 -0.01 18.16 -13.38
C GLN A 256 0.02 17.26 -14.61
N ASP A 257 -1.04 16.50 -14.85
CA ASP A 257 -1.14 15.59 -16.00
C ASP A 257 -1.17 16.34 -17.32
N ALA A 258 -1.84 17.50 -17.38
CA ALA A 258 -1.82 18.38 -18.55
C ALA A 258 -0.39 18.86 -18.87
N ARG A 259 0.36 19.30 -17.85
CA ARG A 259 1.77 19.71 -18.04
C ARG A 259 2.67 18.56 -18.47
N GLN A 260 2.48 17.36 -17.90
CA GLN A 260 3.25 16.18 -18.31
C GLN A 260 2.94 15.78 -19.76
N ARG A 261 1.66 15.81 -20.13
CA ARG A 261 1.19 15.54 -21.49
C ARG A 261 1.80 16.54 -22.49
N GLN A 262 1.77 17.83 -22.16
CA GLN A 262 2.37 18.86 -23.00
C GLN A 262 3.87 18.64 -23.21
N LYS A 263 4.62 18.32 -22.14
CA LYS A 263 6.05 18.00 -22.26
C LYS A 263 6.30 16.75 -23.11
N ALA A 264 5.46 15.73 -22.98
CA ALA A 264 5.57 14.52 -23.80
C ALA A 264 5.28 14.80 -25.29
N LEU A 265 4.29 15.64 -25.59
CA LEU A 265 4.00 16.09 -26.95
C LEU A 265 5.18 16.85 -27.56
N GLU A 266 5.69 17.87 -26.87
CA GLU A 266 6.84 18.65 -27.34
C GLU A 266 8.09 17.78 -27.57
N ALA A 267 8.38 16.85 -26.65
CA ALA A 267 9.49 15.90 -26.80
C ALA A 267 9.28 14.94 -27.98
N GLY A 268 8.04 14.48 -28.19
CA GLY A 268 7.67 13.63 -29.32
C GLY A 268 7.81 14.36 -30.66
N GLU A 269 7.32 15.60 -30.77
CA GLU A 269 7.47 16.42 -31.95
C GLU A 269 8.95 16.64 -32.29
N GLN A 270 9.76 17.02 -31.30
CA GLN A 270 11.21 17.20 -31.50
C GLN A 270 11.89 15.90 -31.96
N ALA A 271 11.50 14.75 -31.41
CA ALA A 271 12.04 13.45 -31.81
C ALA A 271 11.69 13.13 -33.27
N LEU A 272 10.43 13.36 -33.67
CA LEU A 272 9.98 13.16 -35.05
C LEU A 272 10.65 14.13 -36.04
N GLN A 273 10.78 15.40 -35.66
CA GLN A 273 11.50 16.39 -36.50
C GLN A 273 12.95 16.03 -36.74
N ARG A 274 13.65 15.45 -35.74
CA ARG A 274 15.02 14.93 -35.91
C ARG A 274 15.05 13.82 -36.95
N ILE A 275 14.10 12.88 -36.88
CA ILE A 275 13.99 11.79 -37.86
C ILE A 275 13.67 12.35 -39.25
N ALA A 276 12.74 13.27 -39.36
CA ALA A 276 12.36 13.89 -40.61
C ALA A 276 13.55 14.55 -41.34
N ARG A 277 14.48 15.17 -40.61
CA ARG A 277 15.72 15.75 -41.19
C ARG A 277 16.70 14.73 -41.74
N LEU A 278 16.57 13.45 -41.31
CA LEU A 278 17.45 12.35 -41.71
C LEU A 278 16.85 11.48 -42.81
N LEU A 279 15.61 11.74 -43.23
CA LEU A 279 14.97 10.96 -44.30
C LEU A 279 15.80 11.00 -45.60
N GLY A 280 15.98 9.84 -46.21
CA GLY A 280 16.80 9.64 -47.40
C GLY A 280 18.32 9.66 -47.16
N ARG A 281 18.78 9.76 -45.90
CA ARG A 281 20.21 9.76 -45.54
C ARG A 281 20.52 8.63 -44.60
N TYR A 282 21.75 8.08 -44.66
CA TYR A 282 22.19 6.98 -43.81
C TYR A 282 21.21 5.78 -43.85
N ASP A 283 20.85 5.25 -42.73
CA ASP A 283 19.90 4.13 -42.59
C ASP A 283 18.43 4.53 -42.76
N TYR A 284 18.12 5.82 -42.95
CA TYR A 284 16.73 6.32 -43.03
C TYR A 284 16.21 6.29 -44.50
N THR A 285 16.45 5.15 -45.19
CA THR A 285 16.12 4.99 -46.60
C THR A 285 14.95 4.02 -46.85
N THR A 286 14.61 3.18 -45.88
CA THR A 286 13.52 2.21 -46.05
C THR A 286 12.39 2.51 -45.06
N ARG A 287 11.15 2.27 -45.53
CA ARG A 287 9.94 2.53 -44.71
C ARG A 287 9.98 1.80 -43.38
N THR A 288 10.39 0.54 -43.37
CA THR A 288 10.47 -0.29 -42.17
C THR A 288 11.46 0.27 -41.13
N VAL A 289 12.64 0.69 -41.58
CA VAL A 289 13.66 1.27 -40.71
C VAL A 289 13.18 2.59 -40.12
N ILE A 290 12.58 3.46 -40.95
CA ILE A 290 12.05 4.75 -40.52
C ILE A 290 10.96 4.53 -39.47
N GLN A 291 10.00 3.63 -39.72
CA GLN A 291 8.90 3.33 -38.76
C GLN A 291 9.46 2.84 -37.43
N ASN A 292 10.39 1.89 -37.44
CA ASN A 292 11.02 1.36 -36.23
C ASN A 292 11.76 2.46 -35.43
N ARG A 293 12.44 3.38 -36.13
CA ARG A 293 13.13 4.52 -35.49
C ARG A 293 12.15 5.51 -34.87
N MET A 294 11.02 5.79 -35.54
CA MET A 294 9.95 6.64 -35.01
C MET A 294 9.34 6.01 -33.78
N ASP A 295 8.96 4.75 -33.82
CA ASP A 295 8.39 4.02 -32.70
C ASP A 295 9.34 3.99 -31.49
N LYS A 296 10.63 3.71 -31.72
CA LYS A 296 11.65 3.72 -30.67
C LYS A 296 11.82 5.09 -30.04
N ALA A 297 11.86 6.14 -30.87
CA ALA A 297 12.02 7.51 -30.39
C ALA A 297 10.81 7.98 -29.58
N LEU A 298 9.58 7.72 -30.04
CA LEU A 298 8.35 8.06 -29.33
C LEU A 298 8.17 7.25 -28.03
N ASN A 299 8.56 5.97 -28.02
CA ASN A 299 8.55 5.17 -26.80
C ASN A 299 9.57 5.69 -25.78
N HIS A 300 10.75 6.10 -26.21
CA HIS A 300 11.78 6.66 -25.32
C HIS A 300 11.26 7.90 -24.57
N VAL A 301 10.55 8.79 -25.24
CA VAL A 301 9.96 9.99 -24.64
C VAL A 301 8.54 9.78 -24.11
N LYS A 302 8.08 8.52 -24.03
CA LYS A 302 6.75 8.12 -23.51
C LYS A 302 5.57 8.87 -24.16
N SER A 303 5.68 9.17 -25.44
CA SER A 303 4.66 9.94 -26.19
C SER A 303 3.97 9.15 -27.30
N LYS A 304 4.30 7.89 -27.51
CA LYS A 304 3.78 7.09 -28.64
C LYS A 304 2.25 7.09 -28.74
N SER A 305 1.54 7.05 -27.63
CA SER A 305 0.07 7.05 -27.59
C SER A 305 -0.57 8.37 -28.06
N TYR A 306 0.21 9.43 -28.16
CA TYR A 306 -0.28 10.76 -28.58
C TYR A 306 -0.05 11.05 -30.06
N PHE A 307 0.69 10.20 -30.77
CA PHE A 307 1.04 10.44 -32.16
C PHE A 307 0.54 9.31 -33.07
N GLN A 308 -0.11 9.72 -34.14
CA GLN A 308 -0.38 8.88 -35.28
C GLN A 308 0.54 9.31 -36.42
N CYS A 309 1.50 8.48 -36.78
CA CYS A 309 2.51 8.80 -37.78
C CYS A 309 2.24 8.05 -39.07
N THR A 310 2.12 8.75 -40.17
CA THR A 310 1.98 8.18 -41.52
C THR A 310 3.19 8.58 -42.36
N LEU A 311 3.84 7.61 -42.99
CA LEU A 311 4.89 7.84 -43.99
C LEU A 311 4.23 7.87 -45.35
N THR A 312 4.26 9.01 -46.00
CA THR A 312 3.81 9.21 -47.39
C THR A 312 4.98 9.08 -48.35
#